data_ea74379efd7a1d6cde2fa8bfeac15792
#
_entry.id   ea74379efd7a1d6cde2fa8bfeac15792
#
_cell.length_a   1.000
_cell.length_b   1.000
_cell.length_c   1.000
_cell.angle_alpha   90.00
_cell.angle_beta   90.00
_cell.angle_gamma   90.00
#
_symmetry.space_group_name_H-M   'P 1'
#
loop_
_entity.id
_entity.type
_entity.pdbx_description
1 polymer ?
#
loop_
_entity_poly.entity_id
_entity_poly.type
_entity_poly.pdbx_seq_one_letter_code
_entity_poly.pdbx_strand_id
1 'polypeptide(L)' 'MPSPIIESNKPQTISFGEAMQKIVDGCRVTKIEWGDKEIYGFLRSGILHLHNQEGDHKWIISDGDINGTDYIVLEDLN' A
#
# COMPACT_ATOMS: atom_id res chain seq x y z
N MET A 1 -2.13 -30.31 -11.08
CA MET A 1 -2.35 -29.75 -10.82
C MET A 1 -2.59 -28.80 -10.68
N PRO A 2 -2.85 -28.23 -10.71
CA PRO A 2 -2.94 -27.20 -10.52
C PRO A 2 -3.57 -26.58 -9.72
N SER A 3 -4.16 -26.38 -9.29
CA SER A 3 -4.73 -25.87 -8.60
C SER A 3 -4.45 -24.76 -7.79
N PRO A 4 -3.56 -24.14 -7.75
CA PRO A 4 -3.27 -23.02 -6.95
C PRO A 4 -4.11 -21.83 -7.21
N ILE A 5 -5.01 -21.98 -8.01
CA ILE A 5 -5.86 -20.90 -8.30
C ILE A 5 -6.50 -20.23 -7.15
N ILE A 6 -6.64 -20.93 -6.08
CA ILE A 6 -7.27 -20.40 -4.94
C ILE A 6 -6.62 -19.18 -4.40
N GLU A 7 -5.34 -19.09 -4.59
CA GLU A 7 -4.64 -17.98 -4.05
C GLU A 7 -4.85 -16.71 -4.80
N SER A 8 -5.39 -16.78 -5.99
CA SER A 8 -5.60 -15.58 -6.76
C SER A 8 -6.66 -14.68 -6.17
N ASN A 9 -7.41 -15.16 -5.17
CA ASN A 9 -8.41 -14.32 -4.53
C ASN A 9 -7.84 -13.44 -3.44
N LYS A 10 -6.59 -13.63 -3.08
CA LYS A 10 -5.97 -12.84 -2.05
C LYS A 10 -5.11 -11.75 -2.66
N PRO A 11 -5.15 -10.53 -2.09
CA PRO A 11 -4.26 -9.48 -2.57
C PRO A 11 -2.83 -9.92 -2.38
N GLN A 12 -1.98 -9.56 -3.31
CA GLN A 12 -0.56 -9.85 -3.19
C GLN A 12 0.09 -8.79 -2.31
N THR A 13 0.70 -9.21 -1.22
CA THR A 13 1.37 -8.27 -0.33
C THR A 13 2.81 -8.07 -0.77
N ILE A 14 3.32 -6.89 -0.49
CA ILE A 14 4.69 -6.53 -0.84
C ILE A 14 5.36 -5.85 0.35
N SER A 15 6.67 -5.74 0.29
CA SER A 15 7.46 -5.11 1.33
C SER A 15 7.35 -3.60 1.26
N PHE A 16 7.87 -2.93 2.29
CA PHE A 16 7.92 -1.48 2.32
C PHE A 16 8.68 -0.93 1.11
N GLY A 17 9.85 -1.49 0.81
CA GLY A 17 10.65 -1.01 -0.32
C GLY A 17 9.91 -1.14 -1.64
N GLU A 18 9.24 -2.27 -1.86
CA GLU A 18 8.46 -2.46 -3.06
C GLU A 18 7.27 -1.51 -3.10
N ALA A 19 6.65 -1.27 -1.94
CA ALA A 19 5.53 -0.33 -1.85
C ALA A 19 5.97 1.08 -2.21
N MET A 20 7.15 1.49 -1.73
CA MET A 20 7.66 2.81 -2.06
C MET A 20 7.92 2.94 -3.56
N GLN A 21 8.43 1.90 -4.19
CA GLN A 21 8.65 1.93 -5.63
C GLN A 21 7.32 2.09 -6.37
N LYS A 22 6.28 1.40 -5.91
CA LYS A 22 4.97 1.53 -6.53
C LYS A 22 4.42 2.95 -6.37
N ILE A 23 4.63 3.54 -5.23
CA ILE A 23 4.19 4.92 -4.99
C ILE A 23 4.93 5.89 -5.92
N VAL A 24 6.23 5.69 -6.09
CA VAL A 24 7.01 6.51 -7.01
C VAL A 24 6.51 6.36 -8.44
N ASP A 25 6.02 5.17 -8.77
CA ASP A 25 5.47 4.89 -10.09
C ASP A 25 4.05 5.44 -10.28
N GLY A 26 3.48 6.06 -9.25
CA GLY A 26 2.17 6.69 -9.36
C GLY A 26 1.02 5.89 -8.78
N CYS A 27 1.31 4.80 -8.09
CA CYS A 27 0.27 3.96 -7.50
C CYS A 27 -0.09 4.42 -6.10
N ARG A 28 -1.26 4.00 -5.63
CA ARG A 28 -1.65 4.17 -4.23
C ARG A 28 -1.45 2.85 -3.53
N VAL A 29 -0.95 2.90 -2.30
CA VAL A 29 -0.62 1.69 -1.55
C VAL A 29 -1.26 1.74 -0.18
N THR A 30 -1.92 0.66 0.22
CA THR A 30 -2.47 0.56 1.57
C THR A 30 -1.75 -0.56 2.32
N LYS A 31 -2.07 -0.70 3.59
CA LYS A 31 -1.47 -1.72 4.45
C LYS A 31 -2.61 -2.51 5.08
N ILE A 32 -2.48 -3.83 5.10
CA ILE A 32 -3.53 -4.66 5.71
C ILE A 32 -3.74 -4.27 7.17
N GLU A 33 -2.66 -3.97 7.86
CA GLU A 33 -2.73 -3.58 9.25
C GLU A 33 -3.60 -2.36 9.49
N TRP A 34 -3.71 -1.47 8.51
CA TRP A 34 -4.54 -0.28 8.66
C TRP A 34 -6.04 -0.60 8.64
N GLY A 35 -6.41 -1.74 8.08
CA GLY A 35 -7.78 -2.23 8.14
C GLY A 35 -8.79 -1.48 7.30
N ASP A 36 -8.35 -0.59 6.41
CA ASP A 36 -9.24 0.25 5.64
C ASP A 36 -8.54 0.65 4.34
N LYS A 37 -9.14 0.30 3.21
CA LYS A 37 -8.57 0.66 1.92
C LYS A 37 -8.68 2.14 1.61
N GLU A 38 -9.46 2.88 2.41
CA GLU A 38 -9.55 4.32 2.27
C GLU A 38 -8.36 5.02 2.92
N ILE A 39 -7.50 4.27 3.60
CA ILE A 39 -6.27 4.80 4.15
C ILE A 39 -5.15 4.31 3.25
N TYR A 40 -4.46 5.22 2.58
CA TYR A 40 -3.42 4.82 1.63
C TYR A 40 -2.34 5.88 1.49
N GLY A 41 -1.16 5.41 1.09
CA GLY A 41 -0.03 6.27 0.81
C GLY A 41 0.05 6.58 -0.67
N PHE A 42 0.50 7.76 -1.01
CA PHE A 42 0.66 8.19 -2.39
C PHE A 42 1.63 9.36 -2.48
N LEU A 43 2.00 9.72 -3.70
CA LEU A 43 2.93 10.80 -3.92
C LEU A 43 2.18 11.97 -4.57
N ARG A 44 2.35 13.17 -4.03
CA ARG A 44 1.78 14.38 -4.62
C ARG A 44 2.86 15.44 -4.69
N SER A 45 3.14 15.91 -5.89
CA SER A 45 4.16 16.95 -6.10
C SER A 45 5.50 16.54 -5.49
N GLY A 46 5.85 15.27 -5.60
CA GLY A 46 7.11 14.75 -5.09
C GLY A 46 7.15 14.55 -3.59
N ILE A 47 6.04 14.74 -2.90
CA ILE A 47 6.00 14.58 -1.44
C ILE A 47 5.11 13.40 -1.07
N LEU A 48 5.62 12.56 -0.18
CA LEU A 48 4.88 11.40 0.27
C LEU A 48 3.75 11.81 1.20
N HIS A 49 2.54 11.37 0.87
CA HIS A 49 1.33 11.71 1.62
C HIS A 49 0.61 10.46 2.07
N LEU A 50 -0.20 10.62 3.09
CA LEU A 50 -1.14 9.60 3.54
C LEU A 50 -2.53 10.20 3.50
N HIS A 51 -3.46 9.45 2.93
CA HIS A 51 -4.88 9.84 2.90
C HIS A 51 -5.62 9.03 3.96
N ASN A 52 -6.46 9.70 4.75
CA ASN A 52 -7.36 9.00 5.66
C ASN A 52 -8.64 9.83 5.79
N GLN A 53 -9.46 9.52 6.79
CA GLN A 53 -10.74 10.17 6.94
C GLN A 53 -10.63 11.68 7.16
N GLU A 54 -9.49 12.13 7.64
CA GLU A 54 -9.26 13.54 7.90
C GLU A 54 -8.68 14.26 6.68
N GLY A 55 -8.42 13.54 5.61
CA GLY A 55 -7.88 14.12 4.39
C GLY A 55 -6.44 13.73 4.16
N ASP A 56 -5.75 14.51 3.35
CA ASP A 56 -4.37 14.22 2.97
C ASP A 56 -3.40 14.95 3.87
N HIS A 57 -2.36 14.25 4.31
CA HIS A 57 -1.31 14.89 5.09
C HIS A 57 -0.01 14.13 4.84
N LYS A 58 1.10 14.72 5.26
CA LYS A 58 2.39 14.07 5.07
C LYS A 58 2.43 12.75 5.81
N TRP A 59 3.00 11.75 5.15
CA TRP A 59 3.18 10.43 5.77
C TRP A 59 4.53 10.43 6.46
N ILE A 60 4.51 10.40 7.78
CA ILE A 60 5.73 10.30 8.58
C ILE A 60 6.01 8.82 8.78
N ILE A 61 7.08 8.35 8.19
CA ILE A 61 7.41 6.93 8.20
C ILE A 61 7.91 6.53 9.59
N SER A 62 7.36 5.45 10.11
CA SER A 62 7.77 4.89 11.41
C SER A 62 8.53 3.60 11.18
N ASP A 63 9.16 3.09 12.27
CA ASP A 63 9.85 1.81 12.19
C ASP A 63 8.89 0.68 11.81
N GLY A 64 7.67 0.74 12.30
CA GLY A 64 6.67 -0.25 11.96
C GLY A 64 6.33 -0.23 10.48
N ASP A 65 6.34 0.95 9.88
CA ASP A 65 6.09 1.08 8.45
C ASP A 65 7.23 0.47 7.66
N ILE A 66 8.47 0.76 8.04
CA ILE A 66 9.65 0.27 7.33
C ILE A 66 9.71 -1.25 7.35
N ASN A 67 9.34 -1.84 8.46
CA ASN A 67 9.41 -3.30 8.64
C ASN A 67 8.16 -4.02 8.15
N GLY A 68 7.17 -3.29 7.67
CA GLY A 68 5.92 -3.90 7.21
C GLY A 68 6.10 -4.73 5.95
N THR A 69 5.37 -5.82 5.86
CA THR A 69 5.39 -6.69 4.69
C THR A 69 3.99 -6.96 4.18
N ASP A 70 3.03 -6.15 4.61
CA ASP A 70 1.62 -6.35 4.30
C ASP A 70 1.04 -5.22 3.44
N TYR A 71 1.88 -4.59 2.62
CA TYR A 71 1.42 -3.54 1.73
C TYR A 71 0.72 -4.12 0.51
N ILE A 72 -0.27 -3.41 0.01
CA ILE A 72 -1.04 -3.82 -1.16
C ILE A 72 -1.21 -2.62 -2.08
N VAL A 73 -0.99 -2.83 -3.36
CA VAL A 73 -1.20 -1.79 -4.36
C VAL A 73 -2.70 -1.73 -4.66
N LEU A 74 -3.31 -0.59 -4.42
CA LEU A 74 -4.76 -0.46 -4.59
C LEU A 74 -5.22 -0.68 -6.02
N GLU A 75 -4.43 -0.25 -6.98
CA GLU A 75 -4.76 -0.42 -8.38
C GLU A 75 -4.83 -1.89 -8.80
N ASP A 76 -4.20 -2.76 -8.02
CA ASP A 76 -4.21 -4.20 -8.31
C ASP A 76 -5.43 -4.91 -7.72
N LEU A 77 -6.27 -4.19 -6.99
CA LEU A 77 -7.42 -4.81 -6.34
C LEU A 77 -8.67 -4.81 -7.19
N ASN A 78 -8.59 -4.33 -8.40
CA ASN A 78 -9.75 -4.33 -9.30
C ASN A 78 -9.89 -5.67 -10.05
#